data_d22527a6221e1157670864f4678c59f4
#
_entry.id   d22527a6221e1157670864f4678c59f4
#
_cell.length_a   1.000
_cell.length_b   1.000
_cell.length_c   1.000
_cell.angle_alpha   90.00
_cell.angle_beta   90.00
_cell.angle_gamma   90.00
#
_symmetry.space_group_name_H-M   'P 1'
#
loop_
_entity.id
_entity.type
_entity.pdbx_description
1 polymer ?
#
loop_
_entity_poly.entity_id
_entity_poly.type
_entity_poly.pdbx_seq_one_letter_code
_entity_poly.pdbx_strand_id
1 'polypeptide(L)'
;TINPELAGIIQLDRIDRGFKREDRWCTAEQIVGSEQVVSFDIFDTLLQRPFLRPTDLFALMEKDLKLKGFAKRRIKAEREARRRHQHQADVTIDQIYTMMGTRYAGMKEVEMDYERRLLTPKTDGLRIYKEALRQGTTIIAVSDMYLPSAFLLSVLREKGYTAISEVFVSCEENACKDGGALFRKVMQKLGIKAGQMVHIGDNH
;
A
#
# COMPACT_ATOMS: atom_id res chain seq x y z
N THR A 1 -4.96 17.40 13.55
CA THR A 1 -5.39 18.48 12.64
C THR A 1 -5.09 17.97 11.24
N ILE A 2 -6.13 17.63 10.45
CA ILE A 2 -5.97 17.17 9.07
C ILE A 2 -5.39 18.34 8.27
N ASN A 3 -4.29 18.09 7.57
CA ASN A 3 -3.72 19.09 6.66
C ASN A 3 -4.78 19.46 5.60
N PRO A 4 -5.18 20.75 5.46
CA PRO A 4 -6.22 21.15 4.51
C PRO A 4 -5.91 20.76 3.06
N GLU A 5 -4.63 20.61 2.69
CA GLU A 5 -4.19 20.15 1.36
C GLU A 5 -4.50 18.66 1.11
N LEU A 6 -4.90 17.91 2.15
CA LEU A 6 -5.18 16.48 2.10
C LEU A 6 -6.63 16.18 2.55
N ALA A 7 -7.53 17.10 2.34
CA ALA A 7 -8.92 17.02 2.82
C ALA A 7 -9.72 15.79 2.34
N GLY A 8 -9.21 15.01 1.39
CA GLY A 8 -9.83 13.80 0.87
C GLY A 8 -9.33 12.48 1.48
N ILE A 9 -8.51 12.50 2.56
CA ILE A 9 -8.01 11.25 3.16
C ILE A 9 -9.00 10.72 4.19
N ILE A 10 -9.44 9.49 4.01
CA ILE A 10 -10.40 8.80 4.88
C ILE A 10 -9.79 7.47 5.33
N GLN A 11 -9.96 7.18 6.63
CA GLN A 11 -9.45 5.96 7.24
C GLN A 11 -10.54 4.90 7.36
N LEU A 12 -10.23 3.64 7.00
CA LEU A 12 -11.17 2.53 7.01
C LEU A 12 -11.76 2.22 8.40
N ASP A 13 -10.98 2.36 9.46
CA ASP A 13 -11.43 2.13 10.83
C ASP A 13 -12.48 3.15 11.31
N ARG A 14 -12.59 4.29 10.66
CA ARG A 14 -13.62 5.31 10.91
C ARG A 14 -14.87 5.14 10.05
N ILE A 15 -14.78 4.41 8.95
CA ILE A 15 -15.90 4.20 8.03
C ILE A 15 -17.04 3.45 8.72
N ASP A 16 -16.75 2.40 9.49
CA ASP A 16 -17.76 1.60 10.20
C ASP A 16 -18.50 2.38 11.29
N ARG A 17 -17.93 3.48 11.78
CA ARG A 17 -18.55 4.38 12.76
C ARG A 17 -19.21 5.60 12.13
N GLY A 18 -19.17 5.72 10.79
CA GLY A 18 -19.54 6.92 10.06
C GLY A 18 -18.50 8.04 10.22
N PHE A 19 -18.31 8.81 9.17
CA PHE A 19 -17.37 9.92 9.12
C PHE A 19 -18.14 11.25 9.05
N LYS A 20 -17.78 12.21 9.89
CA LYS A 20 -18.41 13.53 9.88
C LYS A 20 -17.71 14.44 8.86
N ARG A 21 -18.37 14.71 7.75
CA ARG A 21 -17.98 15.75 6.79
C ARG A 21 -19.06 16.84 6.81
N GLU A 22 -18.69 18.09 7.04
CA GLU A 22 -19.62 19.24 7.04
C GLU A 22 -20.87 19.01 7.91
N ASP A 23 -20.67 18.52 9.14
CA ASP A 23 -21.73 18.20 10.10
C ASP A 23 -22.70 17.06 9.68
N ARG A 24 -22.36 16.28 8.65
CA ARG A 24 -23.11 15.08 8.23
C ARG A 24 -22.27 13.82 8.35
N TRP A 25 -22.90 12.76 8.84
CA TRP A 25 -22.35 11.42 8.77
C TRP A 25 -22.56 10.86 7.36
N CYS A 26 -21.50 10.36 6.73
CA CYS A 26 -21.58 9.70 5.43
C CYS A 26 -20.85 8.36 5.45
N THR A 27 -21.33 7.42 4.64
CA THR A 27 -20.66 6.14 4.46
C THR A 27 -19.53 6.27 3.44
N ALA A 28 -18.63 5.29 3.41
CA ALA A 28 -17.56 5.24 2.39
C ALA A 28 -18.15 5.28 0.98
N GLU A 29 -19.26 4.59 0.77
CA GLU A 29 -19.96 4.53 -0.51
C GLU A 29 -20.48 5.89 -0.96
N GLN A 30 -20.99 6.71 -0.03
CA GLN A 30 -21.47 8.07 -0.34
C GLN A 30 -20.32 9.02 -0.69
N ILE A 31 -19.14 8.81 -0.09
CA ILE A 31 -17.96 9.65 -0.33
C ILE A 31 -17.34 9.31 -1.69
N VAL A 32 -17.20 8.03 -2.00
CA VAL A 32 -16.60 7.54 -3.25
C VAL A 32 -17.31 8.09 -4.49
N GLY A 33 -18.62 8.27 -4.44
CA GLY A 33 -19.41 8.76 -5.57
C GLY A 33 -19.26 10.24 -5.90
N SER A 34 -18.61 11.03 -5.04
CA SER A 34 -18.45 12.48 -5.22
C SER A 34 -17.13 12.89 -5.88
N GLU A 35 -16.15 11.98 -5.96
CA GLU A 35 -14.79 12.29 -6.37
C GLU A 35 -14.45 11.72 -7.76
N GLN A 36 -13.53 12.37 -8.46
CA GLN A 36 -13.08 11.90 -9.79
C GLN A 36 -12.08 10.74 -9.68
N VAL A 37 -11.28 10.73 -8.60
CA VAL A 37 -10.26 9.73 -8.34
C VAL A 37 -10.44 9.16 -6.95
N VAL A 38 -10.53 7.84 -6.86
CA VAL A 38 -10.50 7.10 -5.61
C VAL A 38 -9.17 6.38 -5.48
N SER A 39 -8.40 6.75 -4.47
CA SER A 39 -7.11 6.17 -4.13
C SER A 39 -7.27 5.21 -2.96
N PHE A 40 -6.68 4.03 -3.05
CA PHE A 40 -6.67 3.06 -1.96
C PHE A 40 -5.26 2.81 -1.46
N ASP A 41 -5.08 2.65 -0.14
CA ASP A 41 -3.93 1.91 0.36
C ASP A 41 -4.06 0.43 -0.02
N ILE A 42 -2.96 -0.30 -0.03
CA ILE A 42 -2.93 -1.70 -0.46
C ILE A 42 -3.04 -2.63 0.74
N PHE A 43 -2.05 -2.58 1.64
CA PHE A 43 -1.98 -3.51 2.77
C PHE A 43 -2.96 -3.12 3.87
N ASP A 44 -3.61 -4.12 4.45
CA ASP A 44 -4.66 -3.98 5.46
C ASP A 44 -5.85 -3.11 5.04
N THR A 45 -5.89 -2.70 3.75
CA THR A 45 -6.99 -1.96 3.11
C THR A 45 -7.61 -2.76 1.97
N LEU A 46 -6.90 -3.00 0.86
CA LEU A 46 -7.36 -3.86 -0.24
C LEU A 46 -6.96 -5.32 -0.03
N LEU A 47 -5.74 -5.55 0.41
CA LEU A 47 -5.15 -6.87 0.61
C LEU A 47 -4.74 -7.04 2.07
N GLN A 48 -4.93 -8.24 2.59
CA GLN A 48 -4.51 -8.61 3.94
C GLN A 48 -3.60 -9.83 3.91
N ARG A 49 -2.66 -9.89 4.87
CA ARG A 49 -1.84 -11.06 5.15
C ARG A 49 -2.50 -11.95 6.21
N PRO A 50 -2.24 -13.25 6.23
CA PRO A 50 -2.75 -14.15 7.29
C PRO A 50 -1.92 -14.04 8.59
N PHE A 51 -1.26 -12.92 8.82
CA PHE A 51 -0.36 -12.68 9.95
C PHE A 51 -0.72 -11.40 10.68
N LEU A 52 -0.38 -11.36 11.98
CA LEU A 52 -0.52 -10.13 12.79
C LEU A 52 0.58 -9.10 12.47
N ARG A 53 1.77 -9.57 12.09
CA ARG A 53 2.89 -8.70 11.77
C ARG A 53 3.43 -9.02 10.38
N PRO A 54 3.72 -8.03 9.55
CA PRO A 54 4.31 -8.24 8.22
C PRO A 54 5.58 -9.10 8.25
N THR A 55 6.39 -8.97 9.31
CA THR A 55 7.64 -9.72 9.49
C THR A 55 7.44 -11.22 9.74
N ASP A 56 6.23 -11.68 10.05
CA ASP A 56 5.94 -13.10 10.28
C ASP A 56 6.02 -13.90 8.98
N LEU A 57 5.92 -13.23 7.81
CA LEU A 57 6.25 -13.79 6.51
C LEU A 57 7.66 -14.38 6.47
N PHE A 58 8.64 -13.66 7.00
CA PHE A 58 10.04 -14.10 6.98
C PHE A 58 10.27 -15.33 7.88
N ALA A 59 9.52 -15.41 8.98
CA ALA A 59 9.55 -16.59 9.85
C ALA A 59 8.95 -17.83 9.16
N LEU A 60 7.87 -17.65 8.39
CA LEU A 60 7.30 -18.70 7.56
C LEU A 60 8.30 -19.16 6.49
N MET A 61 8.90 -18.23 5.74
CA MET A 61 9.92 -18.55 4.74
C MET A 61 11.12 -19.30 5.35
N GLU A 62 11.61 -18.84 6.52
CA GLU A 62 12.71 -19.52 7.23
C GLU A 62 12.37 -20.98 7.55
N LYS A 63 11.14 -21.23 8.02
CA LYS A 63 10.66 -22.57 8.37
C LYS A 63 10.51 -23.45 7.13
N ASP A 64 9.79 -22.98 6.11
CA ASP A 64 9.45 -23.75 4.93
C ASP A 64 10.68 -24.10 4.09
N LEU A 65 11.59 -23.14 3.95
CA LEU A 65 12.82 -23.28 3.17
C LEU A 65 13.99 -23.85 3.98
N LYS A 66 13.80 -24.09 5.29
CA LYS A 66 14.84 -24.56 6.22
C LYS A 66 16.09 -23.65 6.23
N LEU A 67 15.89 -22.33 6.08
CA LEU A 67 16.95 -21.32 6.00
C LEU A 67 17.20 -20.68 7.38
N LYS A 68 17.80 -21.41 8.31
CA LYS A 68 18.05 -20.94 9.68
C LYS A 68 18.69 -19.53 9.73
N GLY A 69 18.02 -18.62 10.42
CA GLY A 69 18.46 -17.24 10.63
C GLY A 69 18.04 -16.26 9.53
N PHE A 70 17.27 -16.71 8.52
CA PHE A 70 16.80 -15.87 7.42
C PHE A 70 15.93 -14.70 7.92
N ALA A 71 14.91 -14.96 8.73
CA ALA A 71 14.00 -13.93 9.22
C ALA A 71 14.74 -12.81 9.95
N LYS A 72 15.62 -13.16 10.87
CA LYS A 72 16.43 -12.18 11.61
C LYS A 72 17.33 -11.38 10.67
N ARG A 73 17.96 -12.04 9.69
CA ARG A 73 18.84 -11.40 8.72
C ARG A 73 18.06 -10.47 7.81
N ARG A 74 16.87 -10.88 7.32
CA ARG A 74 16.01 -10.07 6.44
C ARG A 74 15.55 -8.79 7.14
N ILE A 75 15.07 -8.88 8.39
CA ILE A 75 14.68 -7.72 9.20
C ILE A 75 15.87 -6.78 9.41
N LYS A 76 17.06 -7.34 9.71
CA LYS A 76 18.28 -6.55 9.89
C LYS A 76 18.68 -5.86 8.59
N ALA A 77 18.60 -6.55 7.45
CA ALA A 77 18.95 -6.03 6.14
C ALA A 77 18.09 -4.81 5.75
N GLU A 78 16.80 -4.85 6.04
CA GLU A 78 15.92 -3.70 5.79
C GLU A 78 16.32 -2.48 6.63
N ARG A 79 16.61 -2.67 7.92
CA ARG A 79 17.10 -1.58 8.77
C ARG A 79 18.44 -1.02 8.28
N GLU A 80 19.34 -1.88 7.81
CA GLU A 80 20.62 -1.48 7.22
C GLU A 80 20.43 -0.69 5.92
N ALA A 81 19.50 -1.14 5.04
CA ALA A 81 19.17 -0.45 3.82
C ALA A 81 18.59 0.95 4.11
N ARG A 82 17.60 1.06 5.00
CA ARG A 82 17.02 2.35 5.41
C ARG A 82 18.06 3.31 5.99
N ARG A 83 18.98 2.82 6.81
CA ARG A 83 20.06 3.64 7.35
C ARG A 83 21.05 4.08 6.28
N ARG A 84 21.42 3.19 5.33
CA ARG A 84 22.34 3.50 4.26
C ARG A 84 21.77 4.50 3.25
N HIS A 85 20.48 4.43 3.02
CA HIS A 85 19.72 5.25 2.07
C HIS A 85 18.83 6.29 2.76
N GLN A 86 19.25 6.81 3.94
CA GLN A 86 18.47 7.77 4.73
C GLN A 86 18.12 9.08 4.01
N HIS A 87 18.74 9.36 2.87
CA HIS A 87 18.44 10.48 1.98
C HIS A 87 17.25 10.21 1.05
N GLN A 88 16.79 8.97 0.97
CA GLN A 88 15.60 8.57 0.23
C GLN A 88 14.40 8.50 1.18
N ALA A 89 13.19 8.73 0.64
CA ALA A 89 11.97 8.63 1.43
C ALA A 89 11.68 7.16 1.83
N ASP A 90 12.04 6.21 0.97
CA ASP A 90 11.90 4.78 1.25
C ASP A 90 12.97 3.98 0.49
N VAL A 91 13.12 2.70 0.83
CA VAL A 91 14.06 1.77 0.20
C VAL A 91 13.33 0.80 -0.72
N THR A 92 14.03 0.30 -1.74
CA THR A 92 13.52 -0.74 -2.63
C THR A 92 13.87 -2.14 -2.10
N ILE A 93 13.13 -3.16 -2.55
CA ILE A 93 13.45 -4.55 -2.24
C ILE A 93 14.85 -4.94 -2.71
N ASP A 94 15.33 -4.37 -3.83
CA ASP A 94 16.69 -4.62 -4.34
C ASP A 94 17.77 -4.09 -3.41
N GLN A 95 17.56 -2.89 -2.85
CA GLN A 95 18.47 -2.33 -1.84
C GLN A 95 18.49 -3.19 -0.57
N ILE A 96 17.33 -3.72 -0.16
CA ILE A 96 17.25 -4.63 0.99
C ILE A 96 18.02 -5.92 0.71
N TYR A 97 17.82 -6.54 -0.45
CA TYR A 97 18.51 -7.78 -0.79
C TYR A 97 20.00 -7.58 -1.08
N THR A 98 20.42 -6.41 -1.50
CA THR A 98 21.85 -6.03 -1.53
C THR A 98 22.46 -6.13 -0.13
N MET A 99 21.73 -5.70 0.91
CA MET A 99 22.18 -5.85 2.31
C MET A 99 22.13 -7.29 2.81
N MET A 100 21.29 -8.16 2.22
CA MET A 100 21.24 -9.59 2.58
C MET A 100 22.54 -10.32 2.29
N GLY A 101 23.20 -9.96 1.17
CA GLY A 101 24.44 -10.59 0.68
C GLY A 101 24.19 -11.80 -0.21
N THR A 102 25.27 -12.27 -0.84
CA THR A 102 25.24 -13.33 -1.89
C THR A 102 24.69 -14.67 -1.42
N ARG A 103 24.79 -14.99 -0.13
CA ARG A 103 24.20 -16.20 0.47
C ARG A 103 22.70 -16.32 0.19
N TYR A 104 22.01 -15.22 0.03
CA TYR A 104 20.56 -15.15 -0.17
C TYR A 104 20.18 -14.70 -1.59
N ALA A 105 21.09 -14.89 -2.56
CA ALA A 105 20.80 -14.65 -3.96
C ALA A 105 19.57 -15.47 -4.41
N GLY A 106 18.68 -14.83 -5.18
CA GLY A 106 17.41 -15.43 -5.62
C GLY A 106 16.29 -15.43 -4.58
N MET A 107 16.56 -15.09 -3.31
CA MET A 107 15.51 -15.09 -2.28
C MET A 107 14.54 -13.89 -2.38
N LYS A 108 14.88 -12.86 -3.15
CA LYS A 108 13.98 -11.75 -3.46
C LYS A 108 12.75 -12.23 -4.23
N GLU A 109 12.96 -12.98 -5.27
CA GLU A 109 11.89 -13.56 -6.10
C GLU A 109 11.02 -14.52 -5.29
N VAL A 110 11.65 -15.28 -4.38
CA VAL A 110 10.94 -16.17 -3.46
C VAL A 110 10.08 -15.39 -2.46
N GLU A 111 10.59 -14.29 -1.86
CA GLU A 111 9.80 -13.41 -0.98
C GLU A 111 8.59 -12.85 -1.72
N MET A 112 8.78 -12.36 -2.94
CA MET A 112 7.69 -11.82 -3.77
C MET A 112 6.65 -12.90 -4.11
N ASP A 113 7.07 -14.14 -4.38
CA ASP A 113 6.15 -15.26 -4.59
C ASP A 113 5.35 -15.62 -3.32
N TYR A 114 5.98 -15.60 -2.14
CA TYR A 114 5.28 -15.80 -0.87
C TYR A 114 4.24 -14.69 -0.63
N GLU A 115 4.60 -13.42 -0.85
CA GLU A 115 3.65 -12.30 -0.78
C GLU A 115 2.45 -12.52 -1.71
N ARG A 116 2.69 -12.83 -2.98
CA ARG A 116 1.66 -13.08 -3.98
C ARG A 116 0.69 -14.19 -3.57
N ARG A 117 1.21 -15.30 -3.06
CA ARG A 117 0.39 -16.46 -2.66
C ARG A 117 -0.41 -16.20 -1.39
N LEU A 118 0.14 -15.49 -0.43
CA LEU A 118 -0.46 -15.33 0.90
C LEU A 118 -1.41 -14.15 1.00
N LEU A 119 -1.27 -13.15 0.14
CA LEU A 119 -2.18 -12.00 0.11
C LEU A 119 -3.57 -12.43 -0.35
N THR A 120 -4.57 -12.00 0.40
CA THR A 120 -6.00 -12.22 0.10
C THR A 120 -6.75 -10.89 0.09
N PRO A 121 -7.86 -10.78 -0.68
CA PRO A 121 -8.70 -9.58 -0.63
C PRO A 121 -9.27 -9.35 0.77
N LYS A 122 -9.26 -8.10 1.22
CA LYS A 122 -9.96 -7.68 2.43
C LYS A 122 -11.41 -7.34 2.09
N THR A 123 -12.34 -7.91 2.83
CA THR A 123 -13.78 -7.84 2.51
C THR A 123 -14.29 -6.40 2.39
N ASP A 124 -13.97 -5.53 3.36
CA ASP A 124 -14.43 -4.13 3.36
C ASP A 124 -13.80 -3.34 2.23
N GLY A 125 -12.48 -3.49 2.02
CA GLY A 125 -11.79 -2.86 0.91
C GLY A 125 -12.36 -3.27 -0.44
N LEU A 126 -12.68 -4.56 -0.62
CA LEU A 126 -13.31 -5.06 -1.85
C LEU A 126 -14.72 -4.49 -2.06
N ARG A 127 -15.49 -4.32 -0.99
CA ARG A 127 -16.82 -3.71 -1.05
C ARG A 127 -16.74 -2.27 -1.53
N ILE A 128 -15.85 -1.47 -0.95
CA ILE A 128 -15.68 -0.06 -1.33
C ILE A 128 -15.10 0.08 -2.74
N TYR A 129 -14.16 -0.79 -3.11
CA TYR A 129 -13.64 -0.86 -4.48
C TYR A 129 -14.75 -1.12 -5.52
N LYS A 130 -15.64 -2.08 -5.25
CA LYS A 130 -16.78 -2.37 -6.14
C LYS A 130 -17.71 -1.18 -6.27
N GLU A 131 -17.91 -0.42 -5.20
CA GLU A 131 -18.71 0.80 -5.24
C GLU A 131 -18.03 1.89 -6.07
N ALA A 132 -16.72 2.12 -5.91
CA ALA A 132 -15.94 3.03 -6.75
C ALA A 132 -16.05 2.66 -8.24
N LEU A 133 -15.96 1.36 -8.54
CA LEU A 133 -16.12 0.85 -9.89
C LEU A 133 -17.51 1.13 -10.46
N ARG A 134 -18.56 0.90 -9.64
CA ARG A 134 -19.97 1.17 -10.03
C ARG A 134 -20.23 2.64 -10.32
N GLN A 135 -19.56 3.54 -9.62
CA GLN A 135 -19.65 4.99 -9.81
C GLN A 135 -18.85 5.49 -11.04
N GLY A 136 -18.05 4.62 -11.66
CA GLY A 136 -17.25 4.98 -12.84
C GLY A 136 -16.07 5.91 -12.51
N THR A 137 -15.62 5.95 -11.24
CA THR A 137 -14.49 6.76 -10.82
C THR A 137 -13.17 6.16 -11.30
N THR A 138 -12.16 7.00 -11.49
CA THR A 138 -10.78 6.50 -11.71
C THR A 138 -10.25 5.92 -10.40
N ILE A 139 -9.79 4.67 -10.44
CA ILE A 139 -9.29 3.95 -9.25
C ILE A 139 -7.79 3.77 -9.36
N ILE A 140 -7.07 4.20 -8.33
CA ILE A 140 -5.63 4.04 -8.17
C ILE A 140 -5.30 3.40 -6.82
N ALA A 141 -4.05 2.94 -6.65
CA ALA A 141 -3.54 2.55 -5.33
C ALA A 141 -2.28 3.36 -4.97
N VAL A 142 -2.15 3.73 -3.68
CA VAL A 142 -1.02 4.50 -3.15
C VAL A 142 -0.56 3.86 -1.84
N SER A 143 0.69 3.39 -1.79
CA SER A 143 1.20 2.65 -0.63
C SER A 143 2.65 3.03 -0.28
N ASP A 144 2.94 3.12 1.02
CA ASP A 144 4.32 3.19 1.49
C ASP A 144 4.87 1.77 1.57
N MET A 145 5.71 1.40 0.57
CA MET A 145 6.17 0.02 0.40
C MET A 145 7.47 -0.06 -0.40
N TYR A 146 8.29 -1.07 -0.06
CA TYR A 146 9.55 -1.40 -0.75
C TYR A 146 9.36 -2.30 -1.99
N LEU A 147 8.16 -2.85 -2.22
CA LEU A 147 7.85 -3.69 -3.38
C LEU A 147 7.55 -2.85 -4.62
N PRO A 148 7.93 -3.31 -5.82
CA PRO A 148 7.68 -2.57 -7.06
C PRO A 148 6.19 -2.41 -7.37
N SER A 149 5.79 -1.24 -7.89
CA SER A 149 4.42 -0.94 -8.29
C SER A 149 3.86 -1.92 -9.32
N ALA A 150 4.68 -2.33 -10.30
CA ALA A 150 4.29 -3.31 -11.32
C ALA A 150 3.96 -4.69 -10.71
N PHE A 151 4.73 -5.12 -9.70
CA PHE A 151 4.44 -6.34 -8.96
C PHE A 151 3.11 -6.23 -8.20
N LEU A 152 2.93 -5.15 -7.44
CA LEU A 152 1.70 -4.94 -6.67
C LEU A 152 0.47 -4.84 -7.57
N LEU A 153 0.57 -4.15 -8.71
CA LEU A 153 -0.53 -4.08 -9.69
C LEU A 153 -0.88 -5.47 -10.23
N SER A 154 0.12 -6.32 -10.51
CA SER A 154 -0.15 -7.70 -10.97
C SER A 154 -0.86 -8.53 -9.90
N VAL A 155 -0.44 -8.42 -8.64
CA VAL A 155 -1.09 -9.10 -7.51
C VAL A 155 -2.53 -8.60 -7.32
N LEU A 156 -2.74 -7.29 -7.33
CA LEU A 156 -4.07 -6.70 -7.21
C LEU A 156 -5.02 -7.22 -8.29
N ARG A 157 -4.58 -7.28 -9.54
CA ARG A 157 -5.38 -7.81 -10.66
C ARG A 157 -5.71 -9.29 -10.48
N GLU A 158 -4.77 -10.11 -10.05
CA GLU A 158 -4.99 -11.53 -9.73
C GLU A 158 -6.00 -11.73 -8.59
N LYS A 159 -6.03 -10.80 -7.64
CA LYS A 159 -6.97 -10.82 -6.50
C LYS A 159 -8.31 -10.15 -6.79
N GLY A 160 -8.57 -9.75 -8.05
CA GLY A 160 -9.87 -9.26 -8.51
C GLY A 160 -10.01 -7.73 -8.58
N TYR A 161 -8.96 -6.97 -8.31
CA TYR A 161 -8.93 -5.51 -8.42
C TYR A 161 -8.50 -5.05 -9.83
N THR A 162 -9.23 -5.48 -10.85
CA THR A 162 -8.85 -5.34 -12.27
C THR A 162 -8.94 -3.91 -12.81
N ALA A 163 -9.74 -3.05 -12.18
CA ALA A 163 -9.94 -1.66 -12.62
C ALA A 163 -8.96 -0.66 -11.98
N ILE A 164 -8.02 -1.11 -11.14
CA ILE A 164 -6.94 -0.23 -10.68
C ILE A 164 -6.06 0.11 -11.88
N SER A 165 -6.07 1.39 -12.24
CA SER A 165 -5.34 1.91 -13.40
C SER A 165 -3.84 2.01 -13.15
N GLU A 166 -3.44 2.46 -11.95
CA GLU A 166 -2.05 2.73 -11.59
C GLU A 166 -1.79 2.50 -10.10
N VAL A 167 -0.56 2.12 -9.78
CA VAL A 167 -0.07 1.94 -8.41
C VAL A 167 1.12 2.86 -8.18
N PHE A 168 1.07 3.66 -7.13
CA PHE A 168 2.15 4.54 -6.70
C PHE A 168 2.74 4.03 -5.39
N VAL A 169 4.05 3.85 -5.34
CA VAL A 169 4.74 3.36 -4.14
C VAL A 169 5.85 4.30 -3.69
N SER A 170 6.01 4.43 -2.39
CA SER A 170 6.99 5.34 -1.77
C SER A 170 8.41 5.13 -2.27
N CYS A 171 8.83 3.88 -2.47
CA CYS A 171 10.19 3.56 -2.89
C CYS A 171 10.52 3.96 -4.33
N GLU A 172 9.54 4.02 -5.24
CA GLU A 172 9.72 4.47 -6.63
C GLU A 172 9.52 5.98 -6.76
N GLU A 173 8.56 6.53 -6.00
CA GLU A 173 8.24 7.96 -6.01
C GLU A 173 9.24 8.81 -5.20
N ASN A 174 10.09 8.18 -4.39
CA ASN A 174 10.93 8.86 -3.41
C ASN A 174 10.14 9.88 -2.57
N ALA A 175 8.99 9.45 -2.08
CA ALA A 175 8.08 10.23 -1.24
C ALA A 175 7.18 9.29 -0.44
N CYS A 176 6.90 9.60 0.84
CA CYS A 176 5.98 8.84 1.68
C CYS A 176 4.63 9.54 1.82
N LYS A 177 3.61 8.78 2.27
CA LYS A 177 2.28 9.31 2.58
C LYS A 177 2.33 10.28 3.77
N ASP A 178 3.20 10.00 4.73
CA ASP A 178 3.42 10.89 5.88
C ASP A 178 3.81 12.31 5.40
N GLY A 179 3.17 13.33 5.99
CA GLY A 179 3.32 14.71 5.55
C GLY A 179 2.77 15.01 4.13
N GLY A 180 2.15 14.03 3.47
CA GLY A 180 1.42 14.20 2.21
C GLY A 180 2.29 14.30 0.95
N ALA A 181 3.61 14.07 1.04
CA ALA A 181 4.51 14.24 -0.11
C ALA A 181 4.15 13.30 -1.27
N LEU A 182 3.83 12.04 -0.98
CA LEU A 182 3.44 11.07 -2.00
C LEU A 182 2.12 11.47 -2.68
N PHE A 183 1.13 11.91 -1.92
CA PHE A 183 -0.15 12.37 -2.48
C PHE A 183 0.01 13.59 -3.40
N ARG A 184 0.86 14.57 -3.03
CA ARG A 184 1.16 15.71 -3.91
C ARG A 184 1.76 15.29 -5.24
N LYS A 185 2.69 14.32 -5.24
CA LYS A 185 3.26 13.76 -6.49
C LYS A 185 2.21 13.04 -7.33
N VAL A 186 1.36 12.24 -6.70
CA VAL A 186 0.25 11.54 -7.38
C VAL A 186 -0.69 12.56 -8.05
N MET A 187 -1.15 13.56 -7.30
CA MET A 187 -2.02 14.60 -7.83
C MET A 187 -1.37 15.37 -8.99
N GLN A 188 -0.07 15.70 -8.87
CA GLN A 188 0.67 16.35 -9.95
C GLN A 188 0.74 15.48 -11.22
N LYS A 189 1.05 14.18 -11.07
CA LYS A 189 1.11 13.23 -12.19
C LYS A 189 -0.24 13.05 -12.88
N LEU A 190 -1.32 13.04 -12.11
CA LEU A 190 -2.69 12.91 -12.63
C LEU A 190 -3.30 14.23 -13.11
N GLY A 191 -2.64 15.36 -12.87
CA GLY A 191 -3.16 16.67 -13.23
C GLY A 191 -4.41 17.09 -12.46
N ILE A 192 -4.58 16.60 -11.21
CA ILE A 192 -5.77 16.84 -10.38
C ILE A 192 -5.45 17.67 -9.13
N LYS A 193 -6.50 18.30 -8.56
CA LYS A 193 -6.44 19.01 -7.28
C LYS A 193 -6.85 18.11 -6.12
N ALA A 194 -6.48 18.46 -4.89
CA ALA A 194 -6.79 17.70 -3.68
C ALA A 194 -8.29 17.39 -3.50
N GLY A 195 -9.17 18.35 -3.81
CA GLY A 195 -10.61 18.15 -3.75
C GLY A 195 -11.21 17.23 -4.85
N GLN A 196 -10.38 16.67 -5.72
CA GLN A 196 -10.80 15.74 -6.78
C GLN A 196 -10.37 14.29 -6.48
N MET A 197 -9.69 14.06 -5.37
CA MET A 197 -9.24 12.76 -4.94
C MET A 197 -9.63 12.48 -3.50
N VAL A 198 -10.14 11.28 -3.26
CA VAL A 198 -10.30 10.71 -1.92
C VAL A 198 -9.30 9.56 -1.74
N HIS A 199 -8.70 9.45 -0.56
CA HIS A 199 -7.85 8.31 -0.20
C HIS A 199 -8.49 7.49 0.91
N ILE A 200 -8.53 6.18 0.72
CA ILE A 200 -9.08 5.19 1.65
C ILE A 200 -7.92 4.31 2.13
N GLY A 201 -7.69 4.31 3.44
CA GLY A 201 -6.62 3.57 4.09
C GLY A 201 -6.91 3.24 5.55
N ASP A 202 -6.10 2.37 6.15
CA ASP A 202 -6.20 1.92 7.54
C ASP A 202 -5.26 2.67 8.51
N ASN A 203 -4.22 3.33 7.99
CA ASN A 203 -3.22 4.03 8.79
C ASN A 203 -3.66 5.47 9.17
N HIS A 204 -3.29 5.85 10.40
CA HIS A 204 -3.52 7.16 11.01
C HIS A 204 -2.48 8.20 10.60
#